data_dd2d4fa1af582be56ee3ae0a7d6d7e97
#
_entry.id   dd2d4fa1af582be56ee3ae0a7d6d7e97
#
_cell.length_a   1.000
_cell.length_b   1.000
_cell.length_c   1.000
_cell.angle_alpha   90.00
_cell.angle_beta   90.00
_cell.angle_gamma   90.00
#
_symmetry.space_group_name_H-M   'P 1'
#
loop_
_entity.id
_entity.type
_entity.pdbx_description
1 polymer ?
#
loop_
_entity_poly.entity_id
_entity_poly.type
_entity_poly.pdbx_seq_one_letter_code
_entity_poly.pdbx_strand_id
1 'polypeptide(L)'
;MSLIDTRFDQMFPVLDAVQIETAKRFASGPAQPFAPAAPIYDVGQRNVPVWLVLEGGIEIVRRDGLHRQSSVVSLGAGQFSGEVSQLGGRGTLAAGQAGPQGCTALPFDAAHIRALVIGSADVGEIVMRAFILRRVALIQDGGVGSLLIGRPNAPDLVRLENFLARNAYPYTVLDAATDEAGHAAVERFGVHEDELPLMICPNGAMLKRPTDAEAAMCLGITPELDPATVYDVAVVGAGPAGLAAAVYGASEGLSVLVIDQRAYGGQAGASARIENYLGFPTGISGQALAGRAFTQAQKFGAEIAIPLDVTRLDCGETHSEPSLFRLEIAGGKTMQAKTVVIASGARYRRPDIPNLSEFDSAGISYWASPIEARLCEGEDVALVGGGNSAGQAVVFLAPKVKRLHLIVRGKGLEASMSRYLIDRIKTLPNVELHVGTEIVALDGERATGLQAVTFRERTSGATHTYPLRHLFLFIGADPNAEWLQNCVAVDSKGFVVTGAGFSIETGGRAPLPLETSMPGVFAIGDVRATSTKRVGAAIGEGAAVVAQIHSVLGWRRTVSFAERN
;
A
#
# COMPACT_ATOMS: atom_id res chain seq x y z
N MET A 1 -3.54 -1.57 -28.13
CA MET A 1 -3.25 -0.13 -27.96
C MET A 1 -2.86 0.08 -26.50
N SER A 2 -1.68 0.65 -26.27
CA SER A 2 -1.23 0.97 -24.92
C SER A 2 -2.05 2.13 -24.31
N LEU A 3 -1.94 2.33 -23.00
CA LEU A 3 -2.57 3.50 -22.34
C LEU A 3 -1.97 4.80 -22.90
N ILE A 4 -0.69 4.78 -23.26
CA ILE A 4 0.00 5.92 -23.88
C ILE A 4 -0.65 6.27 -25.21
N ASP A 5 -0.94 5.29 -26.07
CA ASP A 5 -1.55 5.53 -27.39
C ASP A 5 -2.96 6.13 -27.30
N THR A 6 -3.73 5.77 -26.27
CA THR A 6 -5.14 6.17 -26.15
C THR A 6 -5.35 7.45 -25.34
N ARG A 7 -4.38 7.86 -24.51
CA ARG A 7 -4.51 9.01 -23.59
C ARG A 7 -3.31 9.95 -23.58
N PHE A 8 -2.55 9.98 -24.67
CA PHE A 8 -1.31 10.77 -24.77
C PHE A 8 -1.50 12.24 -24.37
N ASP A 9 -2.50 12.93 -24.91
CA ASP A 9 -2.76 14.35 -24.61
C ASP A 9 -3.15 14.61 -23.15
N GLN A 10 -3.74 13.62 -22.48
CA GLN A 10 -4.07 13.72 -21.05
C GLN A 10 -2.86 13.42 -20.15
N MET A 11 -1.92 12.62 -20.64
CA MET A 11 -0.68 12.30 -19.95
C MET A 11 0.36 13.39 -20.11
N PHE A 12 0.40 14.04 -21.27
CA PHE A 12 1.38 15.07 -21.62
C PHE A 12 0.68 16.35 -22.11
N PRO A 13 -0.21 16.94 -21.27
CA PRO A 13 -0.97 18.12 -21.64
C PRO A 13 -0.05 19.33 -21.83
N VAL A 14 -0.47 20.24 -22.70
CA VAL A 14 0.16 21.55 -22.89
C VAL A 14 -0.68 22.59 -22.16
N LEU A 15 -0.11 23.30 -21.20
CA LEU A 15 -0.75 24.41 -20.52
C LEU A 15 -0.81 25.62 -21.46
N ASP A 16 -1.91 26.33 -21.47
CA ASP A 16 -2.06 27.57 -22.20
C ASP A 16 -1.36 28.75 -21.48
N ALA A 17 -1.31 29.92 -22.12
CA ALA A 17 -0.62 31.09 -21.58
C ALA A 17 -1.20 31.56 -20.23
N VAL A 18 -2.51 31.45 -20.01
CA VAL A 18 -3.17 31.85 -18.76
C VAL A 18 -2.84 30.85 -17.64
N GLN A 19 -2.83 29.57 -17.96
CA GLN A 19 -2.46 28.49 -17.05
C GLN A 19 -0.99 28.57 -16.65
N ILE A 20 -0.08 28.89 -17.60
CA ILE A 20 1.35 29.12 -17.33
C ILE A 20 1.53 30.31 -16.37
N GLU A 21 0.86 31.46 -16.63
CA GLU A 21 0.93 32.62 -15.74
C GLU A 21 0.38 32.31 -14.34
N THR A 22 -0.67 31.47 -14.26
CA THR A 22 -1.18 30.99 -12.97
C THR A 22 -0.15 30.11 -12.27
N ALA A 23 0.46 29.17 -12.97
CA ALA A 23 1.47 28.27 -12.42
C ALA A 23 2.71 29.05 -11.91
N LYS A 24 3.17 30.08 -12.61
CA LYS A 24 4.33 30.91 -12.20
C LYS A 24 4.22 31.46 -10.78
N ARG A 25 3.01 31.72 -10.28
CA ARG A 25 2.76 32.22 -8.92
C ARG A 25 3.15 31.23 -7.82
N PHE A 26 3.22 29.95 -8.18
CA PHE A 26 3.51 28.84 -7.28
C PHE A 26 4.94 28.27 -7.48
N ALA A 27 5.76 28.89 -8.31
CA ALA A 27 7.12 28.39 -8.56
C ALA A 27 7.99 28.44 -7.30
N SER A 28 8.84 27.44 -7.10
CA SER A 28 9.77 27.37 -5.96
C SER A 28 11.03 28.21 -6.17
N GLY A 29 11.21 28.78 -7.37
CA GLY A 29 12.35 29.63 -7.71
C GLY A 29 12.21 30.20 -9.12
N PRO A 30 13.19 30.98 -9.59
CA PRO A 30 13.20 31.52 -10.95
C PRO A 30 13.37 30.42 -11.99
N ALA A 31 12.98 30.73 -13.23
CA ALA A 31 13.25 29.85 -14.36
C ALA A 31 14.77 29.64 -14.54
N GLN A 32 15.15 28.41 -14.84
CA GLN A 32 16.54 27.99 -14.97
C GLN A 32 16.82 27.57 -16.41
N PRO A 33 17.90 28.06 -17.01
CA PRO A 33 18.38 27.61 -18.31
C PRO A 33 19.22 26.35 -18.17
N PHE A 34 19.07 25.41 -19.07
CA PHE A 34 19.87 24.19 -19.20
C PHE A 34 20.48 24.12 -20.60
N ALA A 35 21.78 23.87 -20.66
CA ALA A 35 22.48 23.68 -21.93
C ALA A 35 21.99 22.44 -22.69
N PRO A 36 22.18 22.36 -24.02
CA PRO A 36 21.85 21.18 -24.79
C PRO A 36 22.38 19.88 -24.17
N ALA A 37 21.50 18.87 -24.08
CA ALA A 37 21.78 17.55 -23.51
C ALA A 37 22.27 17.53 -22.03
N ALA A 38 22.19 18.67 -21.32
CA ALA A 38 22.56 18.72 -19.91
C ALA A 38 21.58 17.86 -19.06
N PRO A 39 22.10 17.09 -18.09
CA PRO A 39 21.24 16.35 -17.15
C PRO A 39 20.50 17.35 -16.24
N ILE A 40 19.21 17.15 -16.04
CA ILE A 40 18.35 17.94 -15.15
C ILE A 40 18.14 17.18 -13.84
N TYR A 41 17.85 15.87 -13.93
CA TYR A 41 17.77 14.96 -12.79
C TYR A 41 17.98 13.50 -13.24
N ASP A 42 18.38 12.65 -12.30
CA ASP A 42 18.62 11.23 -12.56
C ASP A 42 17.58 10.33 -11.88
N VAL A 43 17.55 9.06 -12.27
CA VAL A 43 16.67 8.03 -11.70
C VAL A 43 17.00 7.81 -10.22
N GLY A 44 15.97 7.71 -9.39
CA GLY A 44 16.11 7.52 -7.93
C GLY A 44 16.45 8.79 -7.16
N GLN A 45 16.72 9.91 -7.82
CA GLN A 45 17.02 11.18 -7.16
C GLN A 45 15.78 11.68 -6.40
N ARG A 46 15.96 12.01 -5.12
CA ARG A 46 14.91 12.51 -4.22
C ARG A 46 14.77 14.01 -4.28
N ASN A 47 13.60 14.51 -3.89
CA ASN A 47 13.27 15.94 -3.81
C ASN A 47 13.50 16.69 -5.13
N VAL A 48 13.35 15.99 -6.25
CA VAL A 48 13.45 16.59 -7.59
C VAL A 48 12.23 17.46 -7.83
N PRO A 49 12.39 18.73 -8.25
CA PRO A 49 11.29 19.57 -8.65
C PRO A 49 10.55 19.02 -9.87
N VAL A 50 9.27 19.31 -9.95
CA VAL A 50 8.53 19.26 -11.22
C VAL A 50 9.01 20.46 -12.06
N TRP A 51 9.35 20.25 -13.31
CA TRP A 51 9.84 21.27 -14.22
C TRP A 51 8.78 21.61 -15.27
N LEU A 52 8.30 22.83 -15.30
CA LEU A 52 7.46 23.38 -16.38
C LEU A 52 8.37 23.98 -17.44
N VAL A 53 8.32 23.43 -18.65
CA VAL A 53 9.12 23.91 -19.78
C VAL A 53 8.54 25.20 -20.29
N LEU A 54 9.36 26.26 -20.35
CA LEU A 54 8.98 27.55 -20.91
C LEU A 54 9.50 27.70 -22.34
N GLU A 55 10.73 27.22 -22.61
CA GLU A 55 11.37 27.24 -23.92
C GLU A 55 12.22 25.98 -24.11
N GLY A 56 12.39 25.54 -25.36
CA GLY A 56 13.14 24.31 -25.68
C GLY A 56 12.39 23.05 -25.31
N GLY A 57 13.09 22.07 -24.73
CA GLY A 57 12.47 20.80 -24.36
C GLY A 57 13.22 20.02 -23.31
N ILE A 58 12.52 19.11 -22.63
CA ILE A 58 13.07 18.10 -21.71
C ILE A 58 12.79 16.71 -22.27
N GLU A 59 13.81 15.93 -22.49
CA GLU A 59 13.71 14.52 -22.85
C GLU A 59 13.63 13.67 -21.59
N ILE A 60 12.57 12.89 -21.47
CA ILE A 60 12.39 11.90 -20.40
C ILE A 60 12.95 10.57 -20.87
N VAL A 61 13.92 10.06 -20.14
CA VAL A 61 14.68 8.87 -20.49
C VAL A 61 14.49 7.81 -19.40
N ARG A 62 14.15 6.59 -19.84
CA ARG A 62 14.16 5.41 -18.98
C ARG A 62 15.56 4.82 -18.95
N ARG A 63 15.97 4.38 -17.76
CA ARG A 63 17.11 3.50 -17.59
C ARG A 63 16.64 2.24 -16.89
N ASP A 64 16.91 1.07 -17.49
CA ASP A 64 16.80 -0.18 -16.75
C ASP A 64 18.06 -0.37 -15.88
N GLY A 65 18.00 -1.30 -14.93
CA GLY A 65 19.14 -1.60 -14.06
C GLY A 65 20.39 -2.13 -14.81
N LEU A 66 20.28 -2.44 -16.12
CA LEU A 66 21.37 -2.85 -16.98
C LEU A 66 21.93 -1.68 -17.82
N HIS A 67 21.56 -0.44 -17.49
CA HIS A 67 21.97 0.80 -18.17
C HIS A 67 21.48 0.94 -19.63
N ARG A 68 20.48 0.16 -20.06
CA ARG A 68 19.83 0.38 -21.34
C ARG A 68 18.98 1.64 -21.23
N GLN A 69 19.15 2.57 -22.16
CA GLN A 69 18.37 3.81 -22.22
C GLN A 69 17.33 3.73 -23.33
N SER A 70 16.12 4.16 -23.02
CA SER A 70 15.06 4.36 -24.02
C SER A 70 14.37 5.70 -23.76
N SER A 71 14.17 6.48 -24.82
CA SER A 71 13.37 7.70 -24.73
C SER A 71 11.92 7.36 -24.49
N VAL A 72 11.30 8.06 -23.54
CA VAL A 72 9.85 7.91 -23.22
C VAL A 72 9.04 8.95 -23.98
N VAL A 73 9.43 10.21 -23.82
CA VAL A 73 8.74 11.37 -24.39
C VAL A 73 9.67 12.59 -24.38
N SER A 74 9.48 13.47 -25.34
CA SER A 74 10.05 14.81 -25.33
C SER A 74 8.98 15.80 -24.93
N LEU A 75 9.20 16.55 -23.85
CA LEU A 75 8.31 17.56 -23.32
C LEU A 75 8.72 18.92 -23.90
N GLY A 76 7.80 19.60 -24.60
CA GLY A 76 8.02 20.93 -25.15
C GLY A 76 7.46 22.04 -24.26
N ALA A 77 7.50 23.28 -24.78
CA ALA A 77 6.99 24.46 -24.07
C ALA A 77 5.52 24.29 -23.66
N GLY A 78 5.20 24.68 -22.43
CA GLY A 78 3.89 24.51 -21.80
C GLY A 78 3.65 23.11 -21.20
N GLN A 79 4.56 22.16 -21.41
CA GLN A 79 4.48 20.84 -20.77
C GLN A 79 5.35 20.78 -19.51
N PHE A 80 5.06 19.83 -18.64
CA PHE A 80 5.75 19.68 -17.36
C PHE A 80 6.23 18.25 -17.13
N SER A 81 7.36 18.09 -16.43
CA SER A 81 7.91 16.82 -16.01
C SER A 81 7.18 16.25 -14.78
N GLY A 82 7.60 15.08 -14.35
CA GLY A 82 7.18 14.51 -13.06
C GLY A 82 5.98 13.57 -13.12
N GLU A 83 5.73 12.93 -12.00
CA GLU A 83 4.60 12.04 -11.73
C GLU A 83 4.25 12.09 -10.24
N VAL A 84 3.39 11.20 -9.73
CA VAL A 84 2.88 11.21 -8.34
C VAL A 84 3.99 11.24 -7.27
N SER A 85 5.16 10.65 -7.52
CA SER A 85 6.25 10.59 -6.55
C SER A 85 6.75 11.97 -6.11
N GLN A 86 6.70 12.97 -6.99
CA GLN A 86 7.14 14.33 -6.66
C GLN A 86 6.22 15.04 -5.65
N LEU A 87 4.96 14.64 -5.51
CA LEU A 87 4.08 15.18 -4.45
C LEU A 87 4.60 14.90 -3.04
N GLY A 88 5.31 13.77 -2.87
CA GLY A 88 5.91 13.34 -1.60
C GLY A 88 7.43 13.43 -1.54
N GLY A 89 8.11 14.05 -2.53
CA GLY A 89 9.56 14.13 -2.58
C GLY A 89 10.28 12.79 -2.71
N ARG A 90 9.59 11.75 -3.20
CA ARG A 90 10.15 10.41 -3.40
C ARG A 90 11.10 10.36 -4.59
N GLY A 91 11.86 9.26 -4.70
CA GLY A 91 12.77 9.03 -5.81
C GLY A 91 12.06 9.01 -7.18
N THR A 92 12.70 9.63 -8.18
CA THR A 92 12.21 9.65 -9.57
C THR A 92 12.30 8.26 -10.21
N LEU A 93 11.35 7.93 -11.07
CA LEU A 93 11.33 6.66 -11.82
C LEU A 93 12.01 6.75 -13.20
N ALA A 94 12.27 7.98 -13.68
CA ALA A 94 12.92 8.26 -14.94
C ALA A 94 13.90 9.40 -14.77
N ALA A 95 14.87 9.52 -15.68
CA ALA A 95 15.77 10.65 -15.76
C ALA A 95 15.21 11.73 -16.70
N GLY A 96 15.63 12.97 -16.49
CA GLY A 96 15.35 14.10 -17.36
C GLY A 96 16.62 14.78 -17.84
N GLN A 97 16.72 15.03 -19.14
CA GLN A 97 17.81 15.79 -19.74
C GLN A 97 17.27 16.88 -20.64
N ALA A 98 18.00 17.97 -20.80
CA ALA A 98 17.62 19.01 -21.74
C ALA A 98 17.68 18.48 -23.17
N GLY A 99 16.76 18.89 -24.01
CA GLY A 99 16.71 18.53 -25.42
C GLY A 99 17.91 19.05 -26.23
N PRO A 100 18.00 18.74 -27.54
CA PRO A 100 19.13 19.13 -28.40
C PRO A 100 19.37 20.64 -28.53
N GLN A 101 18.37 21.44 -28.23
CA GLN A 101 18.46 22.91 -28.23
C GLN A 101 18.60 23.53 -26.84
N GLY A 102 18.71 22.68 -25.80
CA GLY A 102 18.60 23.10 -24.41
C GLY A 102 17.16 23.35 -23.99
N CYS A 103 16.95 23.86 -22.80
CA CYS A 103 15.63 24.33 -22.33
C CYS A 103 15.75 25.42 -21.26
N THR A 104 14.68 26.19 -21.13
CA THR A 104 14.41 27.04 -19.97
C THR A 104 13.19 26.48 -19.25
N ALA A 105 13.32 26.12 -17.97
CA ALA A 105 12.26 25.50 -17.22
C ALA A 105 12.10 26.09 -15.81
N LEU A 106 10.86 26.08 -15.31
CA LEU A 106 10.45 26.64 -14.03
C LEU A 106 10.29 25.52 -12.99
N PRO A 107 10.95 25.61 -11.80
CA PRO A 107 10.91 24.57 -10.79
C PRO A 107 9.69 24.67 -9.87
N PHE A 108 9.16 23.50 -9.47
CA PHE A 108 8.17 23.34 -8.40
C PHE A 108 8.62 22.20 -7.49
N ASP A 109 9.15 22.50 -6.32
CA ASP A 109 9.41 21.47 -5.33
C ASP A 109 8.12 20.83 -4.79
N ALA A 110 8.23 19.82 -3.92
CA ALA A 110 7.07 19.08 -3.43
C ALA A 110 6.03 19.97 -2.72
N ALA A 111 6.44 21.02 -2.00
CA ALA A 111 5.52 21.94 -1.32
C ALA A 111 4.81 22.85 -2.33
N HIS A 112 5.55 23.39 -3.30
CA HIS A 112 5.03 24.32 -4.29
C HIS A 112 4.13 23.64 -5.32
N ILE A 113 4.45 22.39 -5.76
CA ILE A 113 3.55 21.66 -6.65
C ILE A 113 2.25 21.29 -5.94
N ARG A 114 2.27 20.93 -4.65
CA ARG A 114 1.04 20.74 -3.88
C ARG A 114 0.23 22.02 -3.75
N ALA A 115 0.91 23.14 -3.47
CA ALA A 115 0.24 24.45 -3.40
C ALA A 115 -0.43 24.83 -4.72
N LEU A 116 0.23 24.59 -5.86
CA LEU A 116 -0.37 24.78 -7.20
C LEU A 116 -1.61 23.91 -7.40
N VAL A 117 -1.49 22.62 -7.09
CA VAL A 117 -2.59 21.63 -7.27
C VAL A 117 -3.80 21.95 -6.40
N ILE A 118 -3.59 22.50 -5.20
CA ILE A 118 -4.67 22.88 -4.27
C ILE A 118 -5.19 24.27 -4.60
N GLY A 119 -4.30 25.21 -4.89
CA GLY A 119 -4.64 26.63 -5.06
C GLY A 119 -5.25 27.00 -6.41
N SER A 120 -5.09 26.15 -7.44
CA SER A 120 -5.68 26.33 -8.75
C SER A 120 -6.45 25.09 -9.19
N ALA A 121 -7.78 25.14 -9.17
CA ALA A 121 -8.61 23.98 -9.52
C ALA A 121 -8.40 23.52 -10.97
N ASP A 122 -8.26 24.46 -11.91
CA ASP A 122 -8.06 24.19 -13.34
C ASP A 122 -6.70 23.52 -13.60
N VAL A 123 -5.59 24.21 -13.26
CA VAL A 123 -4.24 23.68 -13.46
C VAL A 123 -4.01 22.43 -12.59
N GLY A 124 -4.55 22.42 -11.38
CA GLY A 124 -4.43 21.30 -10.44
C GLY A 124 -5.08 20.02 -10.97
N GLU A 125 -6.25 20.12 -11.62
CA GLU A 125 -6.88 18.95 -12.24
C GLU A 125 -6.04 18.39 -13.39
N ILE A 126 -5.50 19.26 -14.24
CA ILE A 126 -4.64 18.87 -15.36
C ILE A 126 -3.39 18.15 -14.85
N VAL A 127 -2.70 18.74 -13.88
CA VAL A 127 -1.46 18.17 -13.29
C VAL A 127 -1.74 16.83 -12.64
N MET A 128 -2.76 16.75 -11.79
CA MET A 128 -3.09 15.50 -11.08
C MET A 128 -3.49 14.38 -12.02
N ARG A 129 -4.29 14.68 -13.05
CA ARG A 129 -4.68 13.71 -14.08
C ARG A 129 -3.46 13.18 -14.83
N ALA A 130 -2.56 14.07 -15.26
CA ALA A 130 -1.32 13.71 -15.93
C ALA A 130 -0.44 12.82 -15.05
N PHE A 131 -0.24 13.18 -13.79
CA PHE A 131 0.57 12.42 -12.84
C PHE A 131 0.04 11.01 -12.60
N ILE A 132 -1.27 10.87 -12.38
CA ILE A 132 -1.92 9.57 -12.18
C ILE A 132 -1.78 8.69 -13.43
N LEU A 133 -2.03 9.24 -14.61
CA LEU A 133 -1.95 8.50 -15.87
C LEU A 133 -0.51 8.07 -16.18
N ARG A 134 0.47 8.93 -15.96
CA ARG A 134 1.91 8.60 -16.11
C ARG A 134 2.30 7.46 -15.18
N ARG A 135 1.87 7.50 -13.92
CA ARG A 135 2.13 6.42 -12.96
C ARG A 135 1.53 5.09 -13.41
N VAL A 136 0.29 5.10 -13.85
CA VAL A 136 -0.39 3.89 -14.35
C VAL A 136 0.32 3.32 -15.58
N ALA A 137 0.74 4.17 -16.52
CA ALA A 137 1.48 3.74 -17.69
C ALA A 137 2.83 3.12 -17.34
N LEU A 138 3.59 3.75 -16.42
CA LEU A 138 4.87 3.20 -15.94
C LEU A 138 4.73 1.80 -15.32
N ILE A 139 3.61 1.53 -14.64
CA ILE A 139 3.33 0.22 -14.04
C ILE A 139 2.93 -0.80 -15.11
N GLN A 140 2.14 -0.40 -16.13
CA GLN A 140 1.59 -1.31 -17.13
C GLN A 140 2.56 -1.68 -18.24
N ASP A 141 3.39 -0.73 -18.68
CA ASP A 141 4.26 -0.93 -19.85
C ASP A 141 5.47 -1.83 -19.56
N GLY A 142 5.80 -2.10 -18.29
CA GLY A 142 7.01 -2.84 -17.91
C GLY A 142 8.31 -2.17 -18.39
N GLY A 143 9.46 -2.79 -18.20
CA GLY A 143 10.75 -2.27 -18.70
C GLY A 143 11.26 -1.01 -18.01
N VAL A 144 10.58 -0.55 -16.96
CA VAL A 144 10.99 0.54 -16.06
C VAL A 144 10.99 0.00 -14.65
N GLY A 145 11.86 0.54 -13.81
CA GLY A 145 11.93 0.14 -12.41
C GLY A 145 13.00 -0.91 -12.17
N SER A 146 12.73 -1.82 -11.24
CA SER A 146 13.72 -2.83 -10.84
C SER A 146 13.65 -4.07 -11.71
N LEU A 147 14.80 -4.71 -11.91
CA LEU A 147 14.86 -6.07 -12.40
C LEU A 147 14.91 -7.02 -11.20
N LEU A 148 14.05 -8.01 -11.20
CA LEU A 148 14.09 -9.14 -10.29
C LEU A 148 14.53 -10.37 -11.08
N ILE A 149 15.63 -11.00 -10.68
CA ILE A 149 16.18 -12.18 -11.35
C ILE A 149 16.17 -13.32 -10.35
N GLY A 150 15.45 -14.39 -10.66
CA GLY A 150 15.31 -15.51 -9.74
C GLY A 150 14.60 -16.70 -10.38
N ARG A 151 14.43 -17.76 -9.59
CA ARG A 151 13.65 -18.91 -10.03
C ARG A 151 12.15 -18.58 -9.98
N PRO A 152 11.39 -18.87 -11.03
CA PRO A 152 9.94 -18.74 -11.02
C PRO A 152 9.33 -19.45 -9.80
N ASN A 153 8.37 -18.79 -9.15
CA ASN A 153 7.65 -19.30 -7.99
C ASN A 153 8.50 -19.49 -6.71
N ALA A 154 9.76 -19.08 -6.69
CA ALA A 154 10.55 -19.10 -5.46
C ALA A 154 9.93 -18.14 -4.41
N PRO A 155 9.80 -18.57 -3.12
CA PRO A 155 9.10 -17.78 -2.10
C PRO A 155 9.62 -16.36 -1.92
N ASP A 156 10.93 -16.16 -1.94
CA ASP A 156 11.55 -14.83 -1.80
C ASP A 156 11.32 -13.94 -3.04
N LEU A 157 11.26 -14.52 -4.26
CA LEU A 157 10.91 -13.79 -5.47
C LEU A 157 9.44 -13.34 -5.41
N VAL A 158 8.52 -14.25 -5.08
CA VAL A 158 7.08 -13.97 -4.96
C VAL A 158 6.83 -12.92 -3.86
N ARG A 159 7.57 -12.96 -2.74
CA ARG A 159 7.50 -11.94 -1.69
C ARG A 159 7.86 -10.55 -2.22
N LEU A 160 8.97 -10.42 -2.95
CA LEU A 160 9.40 -9.15 -3.55
C LEU A 160 8.43 -8.66 -4.63
N GLU A 161 7.94 -9.54 -5.51
CA GLU A 161 6.90 -9.20 -6.49
C GLU A 161 5.66 -8.62 -5.80
N ASN A 162 5.16 -9.30 -4.76
CA ASN A 162 4.02 -8.83 -3.97
C ASN A 162 4.30 -7.47 -3.29
N PHE A 163 5.49 -7.29 -2.73
CA PHE A 163 5.88 -6.03 -2.10
C PHE A 163 5.88 -4.88 -3.12
N LEU A 164 6.53 -5.05 -4.26
CA LEU A 164 6.61 -4.02 -5.30
C LEU A 164 5.24 -3.73 -5.93
N ALA A 165 4.48 -4.77 -6.28
CA ALA A 165 3.14 -4.64 -6.85
C ALA A 165 2.18 -3.89 -5.91
N ARG A 166 2.18 -4.22 -4.62
CA ARG A 166 1.32 -3.58 -3.62
C ARG A 166 1.70 -2.11 -3.35
N ASN A 167 2.97 -1.75 -3.52
CA ASN A 167 3.44 -0.37 -3.43
C ASN A 167 3.39 0.36 -4.78
N ALA A 168 2.75 -0.25 -5.80
CA ALA A 168 2.63 0.26 -7.16
C ALA A 168 3.98 0.72 -7.72
N TYR A 169 5.03 -0.08 -7.48
CA TYR A 169 6.36 0.16 -7.99
C TYR A 169 6.61 -0.74 -9.22
N PRO A 170 7.03 -0.18 -10.37
CA PRO A 170 7.26 -0.97 -11.58
C PRO A 170 8.46 -1.90 -11.42
N TYR A 171 8.33 -3.12 -11.92
CA TYR A 171 9.40 -4.12 -11.93
C TYR A 171 9.27 -5.06 -13.13
N THR A 172 10.37 -5.71 -13.47
CA THR A 172 10.41 -6.79 -14.48
C THR A 172 11.02 -8.03 -13.84
N VAL A 173 10.44 -9.18 -14.09
CA VAL A 173 10.96 -10.48 -13.61
C VAL A 173 11.64 -11.20 -14.76
N LEU A 174 12.86 -11.68 -14.52
CA LEU A 174 13.60 -12.55 -15.41
C LEU A 174 13.88 -13.89 -14.72
N ASP A 175 13.66 -14.96 -15.43
CA ASP A 175 14.03 -16.31 -14.96
C ASP A 175 15.56 -16.47 -15.03
N ALA A 176 16.17 -16.75 -13.88
CA ALA A 176 17.62 -16.92 -13.77
C ALA A 176 18.18 -18.08 -14.60
N ALA A 177 17.34 -19.09 -14.96
CA ALA A 177 17.77 -20.27 -15.67
C ALA A 177 17.43 -20.25 -17.16
N THR A 178 16.29 -19.66 -17.56
CA THR A 178 15.76 -19.77 -18.93
C THR A 178 15.83 -18.46 -19.71
N ASP A 179 15.85 -17.29 -19.06
CA ASP A 179 16.03 -16.01 -19.74
C ASP A 179 17.51 -15.73 -20.00
N GLU A 180 17.88 -15.51 -21.26
CA GLU A 180 19.26 -15.20 -21.65
C GLU A 180 19.83 -13.99 -20.87
N ALA A 181 19.04 -12.93 -20.73
CA ALA A 181 19.44 -11.75 -19.97
C ALA A 181 19.54 -12.02 -18.46
N GLY A 182 18.65 -12.87 -17.90
CA GLY A 182 18.66 -13.29 -16.52
C GLY A 182 19.91 -14.12 -16.20
N HIS A 183 20.19 -15.13 -17.02
CA HIS A 183 21.36 -15.99 -16.89
C HIS A 183 22.67 -15.19 -17.01
N ALA A 184 22.78 -14.34 -18.05
CA ALA A 184 23.96 -13.50 -18.25
C ALA A 184 24.20 -12.52 -17.07
N ALA A 185 23.15 -12.01 -16.44
CA ALA A 185 23.29 -11.17 -15.27
C ALA A 185 23.78 -11.96 -14.04
N VAL A 186 23.24 -13.17 -13.80
CA VAL A 186 23.69 -14.05 -12.71
C VAL A 186 25.17 -14.40 -12.86
N GLU A 187 25.60 -14.79 -14.06
CA GLU A 187 27.02 -15.08 -14.36
C GLU A 187 27.91 -13.85 -14.20
N ARG A 188 27.52 -12.72 -14.80
CA ARG A 188 28.30 -11.47 -14.79
C ARG A 188 28.56 -10.97 -13.37
N PHE A 189 27.59 -11.12 -12.49
CA PHE A 189 27.67 -10.61 -11.10
C PHE A 189 28.08 -11.69 -10.10
N GLY A 190 28.38 -12.92 -10.53
CA GLY A 190 28.82 -14.01 -9.67
C GLY A 190 27.81 -14.33 -8.57
N VAL A 191 26.51 -14.41 -8.92
CA VAL A 191 25.44 -14.65 -7.95
C VAL A 191 25.24 -16.16 -7.80
N HIS A 192 25.35 -16.67 -6.57
CA HIS A 192 25.07 -18.07 -6.26
C HIS A 192 23.56 -18.31 -6.12
N GLU A 193 23.15 -19.55 -6.24
CA GLU A 193 21.73 -19.95 -6.22
C GLU A 193 21.01 -19.60 -4.91
N ASP A 194 21.71 -19.73 -3.77
CA ASP A 194 21.24 -19.39 -2.43
C ASP A 194 21.17 -17.87 -2.17
N GLU A 195 21.77 -17.07 -3.03
CA GLU A 195 21.73 -15.60 -3.02
C GLU A 195 20.58 -15.01 -3.87
N LEU A 196 19.82 -15.86 -4.58
CA LEU A 196 18.65 -15.44 -5.35
C LEU A 196 17.44 -15.16 -4.45
N PRO A 197 16.54 -14.22 -4.82
CA PRO A 197 16.54 -13.43 -6.04
C PRO A 197 17.57 -12.29 -6.00
N LEU A 198 18.18 -12.01 -7.16
CA LEU A 198 18.95 -10.80 -7.39
C LEU A 198 17.99 -9.66 -7.77
N MET A 199 18.09 -8.54 -7.08
CA MET A 199 17.37 -7.31 -7.43
C MET A 199 18.36 -6.27 -7.94
N ILE A 200 18.11 -5.73 -9.13
CA ILE A 200 18.88 -4.61 -9.69
C ILE A 200 17.97 -3.38 -9.68
N CYS A 201 18.38 -2.38 -8.91
CA CYS A 201 17.65 -1.12 -8.79
C CYS A 201 17.85 -0.22 -10.02
N PRO A 202 16.96 0.73 -10.31
CA PRO A 202 17.09 1.63 -11.47
C PRO A 202 18.37 2.49 -11.48
N ASN A 203 18.96 2.74 -10.31
CA ASN A 203 20.24 3.43 -10.16
C ASN A 203 21.46 2.50 -10.36
N GLY A 204 21.23 1.22 -10.73
CA GLY A 204 22.29 0.23 -10.93
C GLY A 204 22.77 -0.48 -9.67
N ALA A 205 22.27 -0.12 -8.47
CA ALA A 205 22.61 -0.83 -7.26
C ALA A 205 22.04 -2.26 -7.27
N MET A 206 22.81 -3.22 -6.78
CA MET A 206 22.46 -4.64 -6.76
C MET A 206 22.27 -5.12 -5.35
N LEU A 207 21.21 -5.86 -5.12
CA LEU A 207 20.87 -6.47 -3.85
C LEU A 207 20.66 -7.98 -4.04
N LYS A 208 21.37 -8.79 -3.28
CA LYS A 208 21.25 -10.24 -3.26
C LYS A 208 20.25 -10.61 -2.16
N ARG A 209 19.18 -11.32 -2.51
CA ARG A 209 18.13 -11.78 -1.61
C ARG A 209 17.64 -10.71 -0.63
N PRO A 210 17.27 -9.50 -1.11
CA PRO A 210 16.97 -8.38 -0.22
C PRO A 210 15.68 -8.62 0.59
N THR A 211 15.66 -8.01 1.77
CA THR A 211 14.42 -7.79 2.52
C THR A 211 13.58 -6.70 1.87
N ASP A 212 12.29 -6.60 2.23
CA ASP A 212 11.41 -5.53 1.75
C ASP A 212 11.92 -4.13 2.15
N ALA A 213 12.57 -4.02 3.32
CA ALA A 213 13.15 -2.76 3.79
C ALA A 213 14.37 -2.33 2.96
N GLU A 214 15.28 -3.27 2.63
CA GLU A 214 16.43 -3.00 1.77
C GLU A 214 15.99 -2.62 0.36
N ALA A 215 15.02 -3.36 -0.21
CA ALA A 215 14.42 -3.03 -1.49
C ALA A 215 13.80 -1.62 -1.46
N ALA A 216 13.03 -1.28 -0.44
CA ALA A 216 12.41 0.03 -0.29
C ALA A 216 13.41 1.18 -0.17
N MET A 217 14.52 0.98 0.56
CA MET A 217 15.60 1.97 0.65
C MET A 217 16.26 2.20 -0.71
N CYS A 218 16.58 1.11 -1.43
CA CYS A 218 17.20 1.18 -2.75
C CYS A 218 16.32 1.94 -3.76
N LEU A 219 15.01 1.80 -3.64
CA LEU A 219 14.02 2.41 -4.53
C LEU A 219 13.56 3.81 -4.09
N GLY A 220 14.02 4.30 -2.95
CA GLY A 220 13.55 5.57 -2.41
C GLY A 220 12.06 5.59 -2.03
N ILE A 221 11.47 4.41 -1.74
CA ILE A 221 10.06 4.30 -1.31
C ILE A 221 9.89 4.84 0.10
N THR A 222 10.81 4.50 1.03
CA THR A 222 10.76 4.95 2.42
C THR A 222 11.29 6.38 2.52
N PRO A 223 10.53 7.34 3.04
CA PRO A 223 11.03 8.69 3.27
C PRO A 223 12.09 8.71 4.37
N GLU A 224 12.93 9.75 4.36
CA GLU A 224 13.81 10.07 5.49
C GLU A 224 12.98 10.81 6.54
N LEU A 225 12.72 10.13 7.66
CA LEU A 225 12.01 10.75 8.77
C LEU A 225 12.98 11.48 9.69
N ASP A 226 12.67 12.73 10.01
CA ASP A 226 13.39 13.50 11.02
C ASP A 226 12.81 13.23 12.41
N PRO A 227 13.58 12.61 13.34
CA PRO A 227 13.10 12.31 14.69
C PRO A 227 12.77 13.56 15.52
N ALA A 228 13.25 14.75 15.13
CA ALA A 228 12.94 16.01 15.80
C ALA A 228 11.57 16.58 15.41
N THR A 229 10.99 16.09 14.32
CA THR A 229 9.68 16.54 13.86
C THR A 229 8.57 16.04 14.78
N VAL A 230 7.72 16.96 15.25
CA VAL A 230 6.52 16.65 16.03
C VAL A 230 5.30 16.79 15.14
N TYR A 231 4.60 15.69 14.90
CA TYR A 231 3.37 15.67 14.11
C TYR A 231 2.14 15.99 14.96
N ASP A 232 1.13 16.62 14.37
CA ASP A 232 -0.18 16.75 15.04
C ASP A 232 -0.83 15.37 15.20
N VAL A 233 -0.67 14.52 14.20
CA VAL A 233 -1.25 13.17 14.17
C VAL A 233 -0.25 12.16 13.62
N ALA A 234 0.00 11.08 14.36
CA ALA A 234 0.63 9.87 13.83
C ALA A 234 -0.44 8.79 13.63
N VAL A 235 -0.54 8.27 12.41
CA VAL A 235 -1.47 7.20 12.02
C VAL A 235 -0.68 5.91 11.82
N VAL A 236 -0.99 4.87 12.58
CA VAL A 236 -0.35 3.56 12.46
C VAL A 236 -1.25 2.62 11.65
N GLY A 237 -0.85 2.38 10.41
CA GLY A 237 -1.56 1.59 9.40
C GLY A 237 -2.05 2.45 8.23
N ALA A 238 -1.63 2.09 7.02
CA ALA A 238 -2.03 2.73 5.76
C ALA A 238 -3.17 1.99 5.04
N GLY A 239 -4.05 1.30 5.78
CA GLY A 239 -5.29 0.73 5.28
C GLY A 239 -6.33 1.81 4.94
N PRO A 240 -7.56 1.43 4.49
CA PRO A 240 -8.60 2.40 4.14
C PRO A 240 -8.92 3.40 5.24
N ALA A 241 -8.95 2.95 6.51
CA ALA A 241 -9.19 3.81 7.66
C ALA A 241 -8.08 4.84 7.86
N GLY A 242 -6.82 4.38 7.87
CA GLY A 242 -5.67 5.26 8.08
C GLY A 242 -5.44 6.23 6.91
N LEU A 243 -5.62 5.79 5.67
CA LEU A 243 -5.55 6.68 4.52
C LEU A 243 -6.67 7.73 4.54
N ALA A 244 -7.89 7.37 4.97
CA ALA A 244 -8.97 8.34 5.13
C ALA A 244 -8.63 9.36 6.23
N ALA A 245 -8.17 8.93 7.40
CA ALA A 245 -7.71 9.83 8.45
C ALA A 245 -6.59 10.77 7.96
N ALA A 246 -5.67 10.26 7.16
CA ALA A 246 -4.59 11.06 6.57
C ALA A 246 -5.10 12.11 5.57
N VAL A 247 -6.02 11.72 4.67
CA VAL A 247 -6.62 12.64 3.68
C VAL A 247 -7.36 13.77 4.41
N TYR A 248 -8.26 13.44 5.31
CA TYR A 248 -9.06 14.45 6.01
C TYR A 248 -8.20 15.30 6.96
N GLY A 249 -7.33 14.68 7.77
CA GLY A 249 -6.44 15.42 8.68
C GLY A 249 -5.53 16.39 7.94
N ALA A 250 -4.84 15.95 6.90
CA ALA A 250 -3.97 16.81 6.12
C ALA A 250 -4.74 17.89 5.34
N SER A 251 -5.93 17.57 4.81
CA SER A 251 -6.78 18.56 4.12
C SER A 251 -7.32 19.66 5.04
N GLU A 252 -7.40 19.38 6.34
CA GLU A 252 -7.80 20.33 7.38
C GLU A 252 -6.60 21.00 8.07
N GLY A 253 -5.39 20.85 7.50
CA GLY A 253 -4.18 21.58 7.90
C GLY A 253 -3.40 20.94 9.05
N LEU A 254 -3.69 19.69 9.44
CA LEU A 254 -2.88 18.97 10.41
C LEU A 254 -1.62 18.41 9.75
N SER A 255 -0.49 18.42 10.48
CA SER A 255 0.70 17.67 10.08
C SER A 255 0.49 16.19 10.40
N VAL A 256 0.44 15.33 9.36
CA VAL A 256 0.08 13.92 9.47
C VAL A 256 1.23 13.03 9.00
N LEU A 257 1.65 12.10 9.87
CA LEU A 257 2.53 11.00 9.54
C LEU A 257 1.73 9.69 9.51
N VAL A 258 1.80 8.94 8.43
CA VAL A 258 1.26 7.58 8.32
C VAL A 258 2.40 6.59 8.27
N ILE A 259 2.36 5.55 9.11
CA ILE A 259 3.39 4.50 9.16
C ILE A 259 2.72 3.15 8.89
N ASP A 260 3.26 2.36 7.96
CA ASP A 260 2.79 1.01 7.67
C ASP A 260 3.97 0.06 7.39
N GLN A 261 3.88 -1.15 7.92
CA GLN A 261 4.96 -2.14 7.83
C GLN A 261 5.10 -2.81 6.45
N ARG A 262 4.12 -2.69 5.55
CA ARG A 262 4.10 -3.45 4.29
C ARG A 262 3.82 -2.60 3.05
N ALA A 263 2.60 -2.07 2.98
CA ALA A 263 2.13 -1.36 1.79
C ALA A 263 0.84 -0.59 2.10
N TYR A 264 0.59 0.47 1.36
CA TYR A 264 -0.68 1.17 1.48
C TYR A 264 -1.87 0.33 0.98
N GLY A 265 -3.06 0.65 1.47
CA GLY A 265 -4.32 -0.03 1.15
C GLY A 265 -4.67 -1.20 2.08
N GLY A 266 -3.73 -1.65 2.93
CA GLY A 266 -4.00 -2.73 3.88
C GLY A 266 -4.58 -3.99 3.21
N GLN A 267 -5.49 -4.69 3.88
CA GLN A 267 -6.15 -5.87 3.30
C GLN A 267 -7.04 -5.54 2.10
N ALA A 268 -7.70 -4.37 2.11
CA ALA A 268 -8.52 -3.94 0.99
C ALA A 268 -7.70 -3.76 -0.29
N GLY A 269 -6.46 -3.26 -0.18
CA GLY A 269 -5.53 -3.11 -1.31
C GLY A 269 -5.18 -4.42 -2.01
N ALA A 270 -5.23 -5.55 -1.31
CA ALA A 270 -5.00 -6.88 -1.87
C ALA A 270 -6.25 -7.49 -2.55
N SER A 271 -7.43 -6.88 -2.41
CA SER A 271 -8.67 -7.40 -3.00
C SER A 271 -8.66 -7.19 -4.52
N ALA A 272 -8.86 -8.25 -5.28
CA ALA A 272 -8.92 -8.19 -6.73
C ALA A 272 -10.03 -7.25 -7.22
N ARG A 273 -11.19 -7.26 -6.54
CA ARG A 273 -12.32 -6.39 -6.87
C ARG A 273 -13.21 -6.14 -5.66
N ILE A 274 -13.55 -4.89 -5.43
CA ILE A 274 -14.50 -4.43 -4.40
C ILE A 274 -15.74 -3.95 -5.13
N GLU A 275 -16.83 -4.70 -5.06
CA GLU A 275 -18.06 -4.45 -5.83
C GLU A 275 -19.13 -3.71 -5.02
N ASN A 276 -19.03 -3.74 -3.69
CA ASN A 276 -20.00 -3.15 -2.77
C ASN A 276 -19.53 -1.84 -2.12
N TYR A 277 -18.55 -1.16 -2.73
CA TYR A 277 -18.14 0.17 -2.31
C TYR A 277 -18.95 1.22 -3.08
N LEU A 278 -19.62 2.11 -2.34
CA LEU A 278 -20.49 3.14 -2.88
C LEU A 278 -19.76 4.02 -3.90
N GLY A 279 -20.43 4.31 -5.03
CA GLY A 279 -19.90 5.16 -6.11
C GLY A 279 -19.19 4.39 -7.22
N PHE A 280 -19.01 3.06 -7.10
CA PHE A 280 -18.37 2.20 -8.10
C PHE A 280 -19.31 1.09 -8.59
N PRO A 281 -20.28 1.39 -9.46
CA PRO A 281 -21.30 0.44 -9.90
C PRO A 281 -20.72 -0.79 -10.62
N THR A 282 -19.56 -0.65 -11.26
CA THR A 282 -18.83 -1.76 -11.89
C THR A 282 -17.80 -2.40 -10.97
N GLY A 283 -17.71 -1.96 -9.71
CA GLY A 283 -16.62 -2.32 -8.79
C GLY A 283 -15.29 -1.62 -9.13
N ILE A 284 -14.35 -1.73 -8.21
CA ILE A 284 -12.98 -1.21 -8.36
C ILE A 284 -12.01 -2.21 -7.76
N SER A 285 -10.80 -2.36 -8.31
CA SER A 285 -9.76 -3.17 -7.66
C SER A 285 -9.31 -2.48 -6.37
N GLY A 286 -8.98 -3.28 -5.36
CA GLY A 286 -8.47 -2.78 -4.09
C GLY A 286 -7.24 -1.90 -4.27
N GLN A 287 -6.33 -2.31 -5.16
CA GLN A 287 -5.12 -1.56 -5.47
C GLN A 287 -5.43 -0.20 -6.12
N ALA A 288 -6.38 -0.14 -7.05
CA ALA A 288 -6.76 1.13 -7.68
C ALA A 288 -7.43 2.09 -6.68
N LEU A 289 -8.27 1.57 -5.79
CA LEU A 289 -8.89 2.37 -4.72
C LEU A 289 -7.82 2.90 -3.74
N ALA A 290 -6.93 2.02 -3.29
CA ALA A 290 -5.86 2.38 -2.37
C ALA A 290 -4.87 3.37 -2.99
N GLY A 291 -4.49 3.20 -4.26
CA GLY A 291 -3.61 4.12 -4.97
C GLY A 291 -4.20 5.53 -5.11
N ARG A 292 -5.51 5.63 -5.33
CA ARG A 292 -6.21 6.94 -5.34
C ARG A 292 -6.17 7.60 -3.97
N ALA A 293 -6.47 6.86 -2.90
CA ALA A 293 -6.44 7.39 -1.54
C ALA A 293 -5.03 7.80 -1.12
N PHE A 294 -4.02 6.99 -1.44
CA PHE A 294 -2.62 7.28 -1.21
C PHE A 294 -2.17 8.58 -1.90
N THR A 295 -2.48 8.71 -3.20
CA THR A 295 -2.17 9.92 -3.98
C THR A 295 -2.90 11.14 -3.42
N GLN A 296 -4.15 10.96 -2.97
CA GLN A 296 -4.95 12.03 -2.36
C GLN A 296 -4.35 12.50 -1.02
N ALA A 297 -3.88 11.59 -0.17
CA ALA A 297 -3.20 11.93 1.07
C ALA A 297 -1.91 12.72 0.80
N GLN A 298 -1.10 12.30 -0.16
CA GLN A 298 0.11 13.02 -0.58
C GLN A 298 -0.20 14.41 -1.17
N LYS A 299 -1.26 14.54 -1.94
CA LYS A 299 -1.73 15.83 -2.46
C LYS A 299 -1.93 16.84 -1.34
N PHE A 300 -2.50 16.43 -0.21
CA PHE A 300 -2.72 17.31 0.95
C PHE A 300 -1.51 17.41 1.88
N GLY A 301 -0.42 16.71 1.59
CA GLY A 301 0.83 16.83 2.32
C GLY A 301 1.01 15.84 3.47
N ALA A 302 0.18 14.79 3.58
CA ALA A 302 0.44 13.71 4.51
C ALA A 302 1.76 13.01 4.14
N GLU A 303 2.62 12.80 5.12
CA GLU A 303 3.83 12.01 4.98
C GLU A 303 3.52 10.53 5.21
N ILE A 304 3.93 9.65 4.30
CA ILE A 304 3.60 8.23 4.37
C ILE A 304 4.90 7.42 4.32
N ALA A 305 5.22 6.76 5.42
CA ALA A 305 6.44 5.99 5.62
C ALA A 305 6.16 4.49 5.53
N ILE A 306 6.63 3.85 4.49
CA ILE A 306 6.48 2.43 4.17
C ILE A 306 7.81 1.90 3.61
N PRO A 307 8.23 0.66 3.90
CA PRO A 307 7.74 -0.20 4.98
C PRO A 307 8.45 0.16 6.29
N LEU A 308 7.73 0.56 7.27
CA LEU A 308 8.24 0.78 8.62
C LEU A 308 7.32 0.14 9.65
N ASP A 309 7.88 -0.63 10.55
CA ASP A 309 7.13 -1.32 11.59
C ASP A 309 7.18 -0.55 12.91
N VAL A 310 6.01 -0.21 13.43
CA VAL A 310 5.87 0.37 14.76
C VAL A 310 5.83 -0.75 15.77
N THR A 311 6.84 -0.83 16.61
CA THR A 311 7.02 -1.92 17.58
C THR A 311 6.44 -1.60 18.95
N ARG A 312 6.26 -0.30 19.27
CA ARG A 312 5.71 0.14 20.55
C ARG A 312 5.13 1.54 20.47
N LEU A 313 4.05 1.74 21.21
CA LEU A 313 3.54 3.06 21.61
C LEU A 313 3.93 3.31 23.08
N ASP A 314 4.71 4.36 23.32
CA ASP A 314 5.03 4.83 24.66
C ASP A 314 3.96 5.84 25.11
N CYS A 315 3.19 5.46 26.13
CA CYS A 315 2.11 6.25 26.70
C CYS A 315 2.50 6.98 28.00
N GLY A 316 3.79 6.93 28.38
CA GLY A 316 4.26 7.50 29.66
C GLY A 316 3.92 6.64 30.88
N GLU A 317 4.52 6.96 32.03
CA GLU A 317 4.42 6.14 33.25
C GLU A 317 3.13 6.38 34.07
N THR A 318 2.32 7.36 33.73
CA THR A 318 1.13 7.71 34.55
C THR A 318 -0.06 8.12 33.69
N HIS A 319 -1.26 7.94 34.22
CA HIS A 319 -2.57 8.32 33.67
C HIS A 319 -2.74 9.83 33.38
N SER A 320 -1.70 10.64 33.49
CA SER A 320 -1.67 12.03 33.03
C SER A 320 -1.50 12.05 31.50
N GLU A 321 -2.31 12.84 30.80
CA GLU A 321 -2.19 13.02 29.34
C GLU A 321 -0.76 13.43 28.99
N PRO A 322 0.01 12.60 28.23
CA PRO A 322 1.33 13.00 27.80
C PRO A 322 1.20 14.18 26.84
N SER A 323 2.08 15.16 26.95
CA SER A 323 2.13 16.26 25.99
C SER A 323 2.43 15.79 24.57
N LEU A 324 3.21 14.72 24.45
CA LEU A 324 3.59 14.07 23.19
C LEU A 324 3.63 12.54 23.37
N PHE A 325 3.09 11.83 22.39
CA PHE A 325 3.25 10.38 22.25
C PHE A 325 4.54 10.07 21.50
N ARG A 326 5.18 8.97 21.88
CA ARG A 326 6.37 8.48 21.23
C ARG A 326 6.09 7.10 20.61
N LEU A 327 6.38 6.97 19.32
CA LEU A 327 6.28 5.73 18.55
C LEU A 327 7.68 5.17 18.31
N GLU A 328 7.94 3.97 18.79
CA GLU A 328 9.18 3.24 18.51
C GLU A 328 9.04 2.48 17.20
N ILE A 329 10.02 2.65 16.31
CA ILE A 329 10.07 2.00 14.99
C ILE A 329 11.16 0.94 15.02
N ALA A 330 10.94 -0.19 14.36
CA ALA A 330 11.96 -1.21 14.19
C ALA A 330 13.27 -0.59 13.67
N GLY A 331 14.40 -0.99 14.25
CA GLY A 331 15.71 -0.36 13.98
C GLY A 331 16.06 0.81 14.89
N GLY A 332 15.23 1.08 15.95
CA GLY A 332 15.56 2.00 17.03
C GLY A 332 15.25 3.49 16.79
N LYS A 333 14.61 3.81 15.69
CA LYS A 333 14.11 5.18 15.44
C LYS A 333 12.85 5.45 16.26
N THR A 334 12.65 6.70 16.70
CA THR A 334 11.46 7.14 17.40
C THR A 334 10.83 8.34 16.70
N MET A 335 9.49 8.38 16.65
CA MET A 335 8.74 9.52 16.12
C MET A 335 7.82 10.08 17.19
N GLN A 336 7.53 11.38 17.12
CA GLN A 336 6.72 12.08 18.10
C GLN A 336 5.46 12.66 17.48
N ALA A 337 4.33 12.54 18.20
CA ALA A 337 3.06 13.11 17.78
C ALA A 337 2.25 13.62 18.96
N LYS A 338 1.41 14.63 18.72
CA LYS A 338 0.45 15.16 19.71
C LYS A 338 -0.75 14.22 19.91
N THR A 339 -1.15 13.49 18.86
CA THR A 339 -2.23 12.50 18.88
C THR A 339 -1.83 11.28 18.07
N VAL A 340 -2.42 10.12 18.40
CA VAL A 340 -2.15 8.87 17.70
C VAL A 340 -3.46 8.24 17.23
N VAL A 341 -3.47 7.74 16.00
CA VAL A 341 -4.58 6.98 15.43
C VAL A 341 -4.11 5.55 15.15
N ILE A 342 -4.65 4.60 15.89
CA ILE A 342 -4.45 3.17 15.69
C ILE A 342 -5.36 2.73 14.56
N ALA A 343 -4.79 2.50 13.37
CA ALA A 343 -5.47 2.03 12.16
C ALA A 343 -4.81 0.76 11.62
N SER A 344 -4.10 0.03 12.48
CA SER A 344 -3.27 -1.14 12.16
C SER A 344 -4.05 -2.34 11.61
N GLY A 345 -5.39 -2.26 11.65
CA GLY A 345 -6.27 -3.25 11.06
C GLY A 345 -6.22 -4.60 11.77
N ALA A 346 -6.37 -5.66 11.00
CA ALA A 346 -6.34 -7.02 11.51
C ALA A 346 -5.50 -7.89 10.57
N ARG A 347 -4.82 -8.88 11.12
CA ARG A 347 -4.06 -9.89 10.35
C ARG A 347 -4.92 -11.11 10.10
N TYR A 348 -4.71 -11.76 8.99
CA TYR A 348 -5.41 -13.01 8.70
C TYR A 348 -5.08 -14.06 9.75
N ARG A 349 -6.15 -14.69 10.25
CA ARG A 349 -6.04 -15.79 11.22
C ARG A 349 -5.34 -16.97 10.58
N ARG A 350 -4.42 -17.57 11.33
CA ARG A 350 -3.76 -18.81 10.94
C ARG A 350 -4.45 -19.97 11.65
N PRO A 351 -4.90 -21.02 10.94
CA PRO A 351 -5.39 -22.21 11.59
C PRO A 351 -4.24 -22.94 12.29
N ASP A 352 -4.59 -23.65 13.37
CA ASP A 352 -3.62 -24.48 14.08
C ASP A 352 -3.46 -25.82 13.32
N ILE A 353 -2.65 -25.78 12.27
CA ILE A 353 -2.30 -26.93 11.45
C ILE A 353 -0.78 -27.09 11.55
N PRO A 354 -0.25 -28.30 11.88
CA PRO A 354 1.17 -28.56 11.89
C PRO A 354 1.82 -28.14 10.57
N ASN A 355 3.04 -27.63 10.63
CA ASN A 355 3.87 -27.19 9.50
C ASN A 355 3.27 -26.12 8.56
N LEU A 356 2.13 -25.46 8.93
CA LEU A 356 1.49 -24.43 8.11
C LEU A 356 2.47 -23.34 7.64
N SER A 357 3.34 -22.87 8.53
CA SER A 357 4.30 -21.80 8.27
C SER A 357 5.38 -22.16 7.24
N GLU A 358 5.63 -23.44 7.01
CA GLU A 358 6.61 -23.92 6.03
C GLU A 358 6.13 -23.66 4.60
N PHE A 359 4.81 -23.58 4.39
CA PHE A 359 4.17 -23.36 3.09
C PHE A 359 3.72 -21.91 2.87
N ASP A 360 4.01 -20.98 3.77
CA ASP A 360 3.75 -19.55 3.54
C ASP A 360 4.50 -19.09 2.28
N SER A 361 3.77 -18.56 1.30
CA SER A 361 4.25 -18.22 -0.04
C SER A 361 4.77 -19.41 -0.88
N ALA A 362 4.68 -20.64 -0.35
CA ALA A 362 5.07 -21.89 -1.03
C ALA A 362 3.86 -22.83 -1.24
N GLY A 363 2.69 -22.24 -1.55
CA GLY A 363 1.42 -22.93 -1.76
C GLY A 363 0.29 -22.42 -0.87
N ILE A 364 0.57 -21.70 0.22
CA ILE A 364 -0.45 -21.08 1.07
C ILE A 364 -0.49 -19.58 0.84
N SER A 365 -1.70 -19.07 0.62
CA SER A 365 -2.00 -17.65 0.42
C SER A 365 -3.15 -17.19 1.31
N TYR A 366 -3.05 -15.94 1.79
CA TYR A 366 -4.08 -15.29 2.63
C TYR A 366 -4.87 -14.21 1.87
N TRP A 367 -4.58 -14.04 0.59
CA TRP A 367 -5.25 -13.13 -0.35
C TRP A 367 -5.27 -13.75 -1.74
N ALA A 368 -6.09 -13.21 -2.63
CA ALA A 368 -6.17 -13.63 -4.03
C ALA A 368 -5.94 -12.41 -4.92
N SER A 369 -4.71 -12.23 -5.39
CA SER A 369 -4.29 -11.18 -6.31
C SER A 369 -3.99 -11.77 -7.71
N PRO A 370 -3.71 -10.92 -8.71
CA PRO A 370 -3.27 -11.40 -10.01
C PRO A 370 -2.00 -12.27 -9.96
N ILE A 371 -1.14 -12.08 -8.96
CA ILE A 371 0.08 -12.89 -8.79
C ILE A 371 -0.31 -14.31 -8.40
N GLU A 372 -1.09 -14.49 -7.32
CA GLU A 372 -1.53 -15.81 -6.87
C GLU A 372 -2.39 -16.51 -7.93
N ALA A 373 -3.23 -15.77 -8.65
CA ALA A 373 -4.03 -16.33 -9.73
C ALA A 373 -3.18 -16.87 -10.89
N ARG A 374 -2.06 -16.21 -11.21
CA ARG A 374 -1.08 -16.70 -12.20
C ARG A 374 -0.39 -17.97 -11.72
N LEU A 375 -0.02 -18.03 -10.44
CA LEU A 375 0.65 -19.19 -9.85
C LEU A 375 -0.19 -20.47 -9.87
N CYS A 376 -1.52 -20.34 -9.76
CA CYS A 376 -2.44 -21.48 -9.72
C CYS A 376 -3.28 -21.66 -11.00
N GLU A 377 -2.90 -21.02 -12.11
CA GLU A 377 -3.65 -21.08 -13.36
C GLU A 377 -3.76 -22.51 -13.90
N GLY A 378 -5.00 -22.94 -14.16
CA GLY A 378 -5.27 -24.28 -14.69
C GLY A 378 -5.12 -25.43 -13.68
N GLU A 379 -4.81 -25.15 -12.40
CA GLU A 379 -4.67 -26.15 -11.34
C GLU A 379 -5.95 -26.31 -10.51
N ASP A 380 -6.02 -27.40 -9.73
CA ASP A 380 -7.03 -27.58 -8.68
C ASP A 380 -6.57 -26.82 -7.43
N VAL A 381 -7.46 -26.03 -6.81
CA VAL A 381 -7.15 -25.21 -5.64
C VAL A 381 -8.15 -25.42 -4.50
N ALA A 382 -7.71 -25.20 -3.27
CA ALA A 382 -8.58 -25.14 -2.11
C ALA A 382 -8.70 -23.72 -1.57
N LEU A 383 -9.90 -23.31 -1.14
CA LEU A 383 -10.16 -22.04 -0.49
C LEU A 383 -11.02 -22.27 0.76
N VAL A 384 -10.52 -21.84 1.91
CA VAL A 384 -11.20 -21.97 3.20
C VAL A 384 -11.81 -20.66 3.62
N GLY A 385 -13.13 -20.61 3.80
CA GLY A 385 -13.83 -19.43 4.30
C GLY A 385 -15.25 -19.31 3.83
N GLY A 386 -16.11 -18.74 4.67
CA GLY A 386 -17.55 -18.56 4.39
C GLY A 386 -18.00 -17.09 4.32
N GLY A 387 -17.10 -16.12 4.47
CA GLY A 387 -17.42 -14.69 4.45
C GLY A 387 -17.26 -14.04 3.07
N ASN A 388 -17.54 -12.73 2.99
CA ASN A 388 -17.47 -11.95 1.75
C ASN A 388 -16.08 -11.97 1.09
N SER A 389 -14.99 -11.92 1.86
CA SER A 389 -13.63 -11.99 1.31
C SER A 389 -13.39 -13.33 0.60
N ALA A 390 -13.83 -14.44 1.19
CA ALA A 390 -13.77 -15.76 0.56
C ALA A 390 -14.60 -15.77 -0.74
N GLY A 391 -15.84 -15.28 -0.69
CA GLY A 391 -16.72 -15.21 -1.87
C GLY A 391 -16.14 -14.41 -3.03
N GLN A 392 -15.55 -13.25 -2.74
CA GLN A 392 -14.87 -12.44 -3.75
C GLN A 392 -13.66 -13.16 -4.35
N ALA A 393 -12.87 -13.85 -3.52
CA ALA A 393 -11.74 -14.63 -3.98
C ALA A 393 -12.17 -15.83 -4.85
N VAL A 394 -13.24 -16.54 -4.50
CA VAL A 394 -13.83 -17.60 -5.33
C VAL A 394 -14.22 -17.08 -6.70
N VAL A 395 -14.99 -16.00 -6.75
CA VAL A 395 -15.43 -15.38 -8.02
C VAL A 395 -14.25 -14.94 -8.90
N PHE A 396 -13.17 -14.49 -8.29
CA PHE A 396 -11.97 -14.05 -8.99
C PHE A 396 -11.11 -15.21 -9.51
N LEU A 397 -10.94 -16.27 -8.69
CA LEU A 397 -10.07 -17.40 -9.01
C LEU A 397 -10.75 -18.45 -9.91
N ALA A 398 -12.03 -18.73 -9.69
CA ALA A 398 -12.72 -19.82 -10.38
C ALA A 398 -12.58 -19.79 -11.92
N PRO A 399 -12.67 -18.64 -12.62
CA PRO A 399 -12.48 -18.58 -14.06
C PRO A 399 -11.05 -18.92 -14.55
N LYS A 400 -10.08 -19.01 -13.64
CA LYS A 400 -8.66 -19.17 -13.95
C LYS A 400 -8.10 -20.53 -13.58
N VAL A 401 -8.80 -21.25 -12.68
CA VAL A 401 -8.38 -22.53 -12.15
C VAL A 401 -9.21 -23.67 -12.75
N LYS A 402 -8.67 -24.87 -12.74
CA LYS A 402 -9.38 -26.05 -13.24
C LYS A 402 -10.55 -26.42 -12.32
N ARG A 403 -10.34 -26.45 -11.01
CA ARG A 403 -11.36 -26.72 -9.98
C ARG A 403 -11.06 -25.93 -8.72
N LEU A 404 -12.09 -25.45 -8.05
CA LEU A 404 -11.97 -24.76 -6.77
C LEU A 404 -12.80 -25.47 -5.70
N HIS A 405 -12.13 -26.01 -4.69
CA HIS A 405 -12.75 -26.59 -3.51
C HIS A 405 -13.00 -25.48 -2.48
N LEU A 406 -14.26 -25.07 -2.30
CA LEU A 406 -14.65 -24.08 -1.28
C LEU A 406 -15.02 -24.79 0.03
N ILE A 407 -14.20 -24.61 1.08
CA ILE A 407 -14.32 -25.31 2.35
C ILE A 407 -14.91 -24.37 3.40
N VAL A 408 -16.03 -24.80 4.01
CA VAL A 408 -16.77 -24.01 5.00
C VAL A 408 -17.06 -24.87 6.24
N ARG A 409 -16.63 -24.42 7.42
CA ARG A 409 -16.88 -25.11 8.69
C ARG A 409 -18.35 -25.10 9.10
N GLY A 410 -19.10 -24.10 8.64
CA GLY A 410 -20.55 -23.96 8.90
C GLY A 410 -21.41 -24.84 8.00
N LYS A 411 -22.75 -24.74 8.20
CA LYS A 411 -23.74 -25.49 7.42
C LYS A 411 -23.99 -24.92 6.02
N GLY A 412 -23.42 -23.75 5.68
CA GLY A 412 -23.60 -23.08 4.40
C GLY A 412 -22.95 -21.69 4.39
N LEU A 413 -23.21 -20.92 3.35
CA LEU A 413 -22.64 -19.59 3.12
C LEU A 413 -23.54 -18.46 3.66
N GLU A 414 -24.81 -18.73 3.87
CA GLU A 414 -25.88 -17.76 4.14
C GLU A 414 -25.65 -16.98 5.44
N ALA A 415 -24.92 -17.56 6.40
CA ALA A 415 -24.69 -16.94 7.71
C ALA A 415 -23.75 -15.73 7.67
N SER A 416 -22.86 -15.63 6.67
CA SER A 416 -21.77 -14.64 6.68
C SER A 416 -21.40 -14.05 5.31
N MET A 417 -21.98 -14.57 4.23
CA MET A 417 -21.70 -14.12 2.87
C MET A 417 -22.88 -13.34 2.30
N SER A 418 -22.61 -12.25 1.59
CA SER A 418 -23.62 -11.45 0.89
C SER A 418 -24.33 -12.26 -0.20
N ARG A 419 -25.64 -12.07 -0.32
CA ARG A 419 -26.49 -12.83 -1.23
C ARG A 419 -25.99 -12.82 -2.68
N TYR A 420 -25.55 -11.67 -3.20
CA TYR A 420 -25.06 -11.57 -4.58
C TYR A 420 -23.82 -12.45 -4.86
N LEU A 421 -22.94 -12.67 -3.86
CA LEU A 421 -21.80 -13.57 -3.98
C LEU A 421 -22.25 -15.03 -3.99
N ILE A 422 -23.17 -15.39 -3.10
CA ILE A 422 -23.75 -16.74 -3.04
C ILE A 422 -24.38 -17.10 -4.39
N ASP A 423 -25.20 -16.20 -4.94
CA ASP A 423 -25.89 -16.43 -6.21
C ASP A 423 -24.88 -16.56 -7.36
N ARG A 424 -23.81 -15.77 -7.36
CA ARG A 424 -22.74 -15.87 -8.36
C ARG A 424 -21.95 -17.17 -8.23
N ILE A 425 -21.58 -17.57 -7.01
CA ILE A 425 -20.84 -18.82 -6.77
C ILE A 425 -21.64 -20.03 -7.25
N LYS A 426 -22.95 -20.06 -7.04
CA LYS A 426 -23.83 -21.13 -7.52
C LYS A 426 -23.85 -21.29 -9.05
N THR A 427 -23.47 -20.28 -9.80
CA THR A 427 -23.39 -20.34 -11.28
C THR A 427 -22.03 -20.81 -11.80
N LEU A 428 -21.02 -20.99 -10.95
CA LEU A 428 -19.68 -21.41 -11.33
C LEU A 428 -19.59 -22.94 -11.37
N PRO A 429 -19.43 -23.55 -12.55
CA PRO A 429 -19.53 -25.02 -12.70
C PRO A 429 -18.34 -25.78 -12.12
N ASN A 430 -17.22 -25.10 -11.91
CA ASN A 430 -15.97 -25.71 -11.40
C ASN A 430 -15.74 -25.42 -9.91
N VAL A 431 -16.73 -24.88 -9.19
CA VAL A 431 -16.67 -24.67 -7.75
C VAL A 431 -17.39 -25.79 -7.02
N GLU A 432 -16.67 -26.51 -6.17
CA GLU A 432 -17.17 -27.59 -5.32
C GLU A 432 -17.25 -27.11 -3.88
N LEU A 433 -18.47 -27.05 -3.31
CA LEU A 433 -18.71 -26.55 -1.95
C LEU A 433 -18.69 -27.71 -0.94
N HIS A 434 -17.76 -27.65 0.02
CA HIS A 434 -17.61 -28.58 1.13
C HIS A 434 -18.10 -27.93 2.43
N VAL A 435 -19.32 -28.18 2.83
CA VAL A 435 -19.91 -27.69 4.09
C VAL A 435 -19.55 -28.60 5.26
N GLY A 436 -19.50 -28.06 6.48
CA GLY A 436 -19.16 -28.83 7.68
C GLY A 436 -17.73 -29.40 7.63
N THR A 437 -16.85 -28.81 6.84
CA THR A 437 -15.51 -29.36 6.53
C THR A 437 -14.42 -28.41 6.99
N GLU A 438 -13.29 -28.98 7.39
CA GLU A 438 -12.10 -28.22 7.81
C GLU A 438 -10.80 -28.87 7.28
N ILE A 439 -9.72 -28.10 7.20
CA ILE A 439 -8.39 -28.61 6.88
C ILE A 439 -7.72 -29.11 8.16
N VAL A 440 -7.08 -30.28 8.10
CA VAL A 440 -6.42 -30.91 9.26
C VAL A 440 -4.97 -31.29 9.04
N ALA A 441 -4.53 -31.45 7.80
CA ALA A 441 -3.13 -31.74 7.50
C ALA A 441 -2.70 -31.17 6.16
N LEU A 442 -1.41 -30.90 6.07
CA LEU A 442 -0.71 -30.44 4.87
C LEU A 442 0.47 -31.37 4.61
N ASP A 443 0.70 -31.71 3.37
CA ASP A 443 1.82 -32.55 2.95
C ASP A 443 2.62 -31.85 1.85
N GLY A 444 3.95 -32.03 1.88
CA GLY A 444 4.90 -31.40 0.98
C GLY A 444 6.20 -31.02 1.69
N GLU A 445 7.09 -30.40 1.00
CA GLU A 445 8.36 -29.88 1.51
C GLU A 445 8.52 -28.40 1.14
N ARG A 446 9.20 -27.62 1.96
CA ARG A 446 9.42 -26.19 1.70
C ARG A 446 10.08 -25.93 0.33
N ALA A 447 10.96 -26.81 -0.11
CA ALA A 447 11.68 -26.68 -1.37
C ALA A 447 10.80 -26.94 -2.59
N THR A 448 9.81 -27.83 -2.46
CA THR A 448 8.89 -28.22 -3.55
C THR A 448 7.49 -27.62 -3.39
N GLY A 449 7.23 -26.98 -2.26
CA GLY A 449 5.95 -26.39 -1.89
C GLY A 449 4.92 -27.41 -1.42
N LEU A 450 3.70 -26.94 -1.22
CA LEU A 450 2.54 -27.76 -0.85
C LEU A 450 2.22 -28.77 -1.96
N GLN A 451 1.95 -30.03 -1.60
CA GLN A 451 1.66 -31.11 -2.55
C GLN A 451 0.28 -31.73 -2.29
N ALA A 452 -0.16 -31.80 -1.03
CA ALA A 452 -1.48 -32.30 -0.72
C ALA A 452 -2.10 -31.64 0.51
N VAL A 453 -3.44 -31.63 0.57
CA VAL A 453 -4.24 -31.07 1.67
C VAL A 453 -5.27 -32.09 2.11
N THR A 454 -5.36 -32.34 3.41
CA THR A 454 -6.32 -33.28 3.98
C THR A 454 -7.51 -32.52 4.58
N PHE A 455 -8.71 -32.81 4.04
CA PHE A 455 -9.99 -32.31 4.52
C PHE A 455 -10.57 -33.31 5.53
N ARG A 456 -11.24 -32.80 6.56
CA ARG A 456 -12.00 -33.60 7.53
C ARG A 456 -13.43 -33.11 7.59
N GLU A 457 -14.39 -34.00 7.38
CA GLU A 457 -15.79 -33.72 7.64
C GLU A 457 -16.03 -33.74 9.16
N ARG A 458 -16.56 -32.66 9.71
CA ARG A 458 -16.71 -32.46 11.16
C ARG A 458 -17.79 -33.38 11.79
N THR A 459 -18.76 -33.79 11.00
CA THR A 459 -19.88 -34.60 11.47
C THR A 459 -19.52 -36.09 11.56
N SER A 460 -18.91 -36.64 10.52
CA SER A 460 -18.52 -38.04 10.43
C SER A 460 -17.11 -38.33 10.94
N GLY A 461 -16.25 -37.29 10.97
CA GLY A 461 -14.83 -37.46 11.22
C GLY A 461 -14.05 -38.04 10.02
N ALA A 462 -14.71 -38.30 8.90
CA ALA A 462 -14.09 -38.85 7.70
C ALA A 462 -13.06 -37.86 7.13
N THR A 463 -11.91 -38.38 6.67
CA THR A 463 -10.83 -37.59 6.08
C THR A 463 -10.63 -37.99 4.64
N HIS A 464 -10.35 -36.97 3.78
CA HIS A 464 -9.99 -37.13 2.39
C HIS A 464 -8.80 -36.26 2.06
N THR A 465 -7.77 -36.85 1.43
CA THR A 465 -6.58 -36.14 1.00
C THR A 465 -6.67 -35.84 -0.49
N TYR A 466 -6.47 -34.58 -0.85
CA TYR A 466 -6.49 -34.08 -2.22
C TYR A 466 -5.09 -33.65 -2.64
N PRO A 467 -4.64 -33.97 -3.85
CA PRO A 467 -3.37 -33.49 -4.39
C PRO A 467 -3.54 -32.00 -4.82
N LEU A 468 -3.29 -31.10 -3.90
CA LEU A 468 -3.50 -29.66 -4.06
C LEU A 468 -2.22 -28.89 -3.71
N ARG A 469 -1.77 -28.06 -4.63
CA ARG A 469 -0.58 -27.24 -4.48
C ARG A 469 -0.89 -25.83 -4.01
N HIS A 470 -2.14 -25.41 -4.03
CA HIS A 470 -2.58 -24.05 -3.67
C HIS A 470 -3.73 -24.08 -2.68
N LEU A 471 -3.52 -23.46 -1.53
CA LEU A 471 -4.50 -23.33 -0.45
C LEU A 471 -4.65 -21.85 -0.09
N PHE A 472 -5.89 -21.34 -0.18
CA PHE A 472 -6.24 -19.97 0.17
C PHE A 472 -7.01 -19.95 1.50
N LEU A 473 -6.56 -19.11 2.48
CA LEU A 473 -7.12 -19.07 3.83
C LEU A 473 -7.83 -17.74 4.12
N PHE A 474 -9.16 -17.75 4.16
CA PHE A 474 -10.03 -16.61 4.47
C PHE A 474 -10.88 -16.87 5.73
N ILE A 475 -10.23 -17.31 6.83
CA ILE A 475 -10.88 -17.80 8.06
C ILE A 475 -11.13 -16.75 9.13
N GLY A 476 -11.10 -15.47 8.76
CA GLY A 476 -11.24 -14.34 9.67
C GLY A 476 -9.89 -13.70 9.98
N ALA A 477 -9.90 -12.78 10.94
CA ALA A 477 -8.70 -12.01 11.27
C ALA A 477 -8.64 -11.73 12.77
N ASP A 478 -7.42 -11.62 13.29
CA ASP A 478 -7.10 -11.19 14.64
C ASP A 478 -6.59 -9.74 14.60
N PRO A 479 -6.92 -8.90 15.61
CA PRO A 479 -6.51 -7.51 15.61
C PRO A 479 -4.98 -7.37 15.65
N ASN A 480 -4.45 -6.39 14.92
CA ASN A 480 -3.03 -6.09 14.95
C ASN A 480 -2.74 -5.05 16.04
N ALA A 481 -2.81 -5.48 17.32
CA ALA A 481 -2.74 -4.63 18.49
C ALA A 481 -1.61 -5.00 19.47
N GLU A 482 -0.78 -6.00 19.18
CA GLU A 482 0.28 -6.49 20.07
C GLU A 482 1.33 -5.42 20.40
N TRP A 483 1.63 -4.54 19.44
CA TRP A 483 2.58 -3.44 19.59
C TRP A 483 2.14 -2.36 20.61
N LEU A 484 0.87 -2.38 21.02
CA LEU A 484 0.32 -1.44 22.00
C LEU A 484 0.73 -1.74 23.45
N GLN A 485 1.20 -2.96 23.74
CA GLN A 485 1.78 -3.38 25.02
C GLN A 485 1.01 -2.90 26.26
N ASN A 486 -0.32 -3.06 26.26
CA ASN A 486 -1.24 -2.63 27.33
C ASN A 486 -1.40 -1.09 27.50
N CYS A 487 -0.90 -0.28 26.59
CA CYS A 487 -1.10 1.16 26.59
C CYS A 487 -2.59 1.56 26.51
N VAL A 488 -3.41 0.76 25.85
CA VAL A 488 -4.86 0.99 25.71
C VAL A 488 -5.65 -0.28 26.05
N ALA A 489 -6.90 -0.11 26.49
CA ALA A 489 -7.78 -1.22 26.77
C ALA A 489 -8.15 -2.00 25.51
N VAL A 490 -8.11 -3.34 25.61
CA VAL A 490 -8.55 -4.28 24.58
C VAL A 490 -9.63 -5.21 25.11
N ASP A 491 -10.47 -5.74 24.21
CA ASP A 491 -11.47 -6.75 24.59
C ASP A 491 -10.83 -8.15 24.73
N SER A 492 -11.63 -9.14 25.12
CA SER A 492 -11.17 -10.54 25.31
C SER A 492 -10.64 -11.18 24.03
N LYS A 493 -10.81 -10.57 22.85
CA LYS A 493 -10.30 -11.00 21.56
C LYS A 493 -9.12 -10.15 21.08
N GLY A 494 -8.66 -9.19 21.90
CA GLY A 494 -7.54 -8.29 21.59
C GLY A 494 -7.91 -7.07 20.75
N PHE A 495 -9.20 -6.82 20.41
CA PHE A 495 -9.60 -5.61 19.69
C PHE A 495 -9.59 -4.39 20.61
N VAL A 496 -9.14 -3.25 20.09
CA VAL A 496 -9.05 -2.00 20.85
C VAL A 496 -10.44 -1.46 21.18
N VAL A 497 -10.70 -1.20 22.47
CA VAL A 497 -11.96 -0.66 22.96
C VAL A 497 -11.94 0.86 22.86
N THR A 498 -13.07 1.48 22.46
CA THR A 498 -13.20 2.93 22.30
C THR A 498 -14.51 3.45 22.87
N GLY A 499 -14.54 4.76 23.17
CA GLY A 499 -15.75 5.46 23.62
C GLY A 499 -16.28 4.96 24.96
N ALA A 500 -17.57 4.65 25.03
CA ALA A 500 -18.23 4.17 26.25
C ALA A 500 -17.95 2.69 26.60
N GLY A 501 -17.07 2.03 25.83
CA GLY A 501 -16.77 0.60 26.04
C GLY A 501 -15.88 0.28 27.24
N PHE A 502 -15.38 1.28 27.97
CA PHE A 502 -14.62 1.13 29.21
C PHE A 502 -15.12 2.09 30.30
N SER A 503 -14.93 1.71 31.55
CA SER A 503 -15.30 2.56 32.69
C SER A 503 -14.27 3.69 32.88
N ILE A 504 -14.76 4.93 33.06
CA ILE A 504 -13.92 6.09 33.39
C ILE A 504 -13.73 6.08 34.90
N GLU A 505 -12.49 6.15 35.36
CA GLU A 505 -12.22 6.46 36.76
C GLU A 505 -12.74 7.88 37.12
N THR A 506 -13.32 8.01 38.29
CA THR A 506 -13.98 9.24 38.76
C THR A 506 -13.08 10.47 38.63
N GLY A 507 -13.48 11.44 37.79
CA GLY A 507 -12.83 12.74 37.65
C GLY A 507 -12.29 13.07 36.24
N GLY A 508 -12.27 12.11 35.31
CA GLY A 508 -11.83 12.33 33.92
C GLY A 508 -12.96 12.82 33.00
N ARG A 509 -12.61 13.46 31.88
CA ARG A 509 -13.58 13.73 30.82
C ARG A 509 -14.06 12.43 30.16
N ALA A 510 -15.31 12.42 29.71
CA ALA A 510 -15.80 11.29 28.90
C ALA A 510 -14.97 11.13 27.61
N PRO A 511 -14.56 9.90 27.29
CA PRO A 511 -13.85 9.66 26.05
C PRO A 511 -14.74 9.96 24.84
N LEU A 512 -14.12 10.43 23.77
CA LEU A 512 -14.82 10.61 22.49
C LEU A 512 -15.13 9.25 21.85
N PRO A 513 -16.11 9.14 20.95
CA PRO A 513 -16.58 7.86 20.41
C PRO A 513 -15.50 6.93 19.83
N LEU A 514 -14.44 7.49 19.22
CA LEU A 514 -13.32 6.72 18.65
C LEU A 514 -12.04 6.81 19.50
N GLU A 515 -12.10 7.49 20.64
CA GLU A 515 -10.98 7.60 21.57
C GLU A 515 -10.86 6.35 22.43
N THR A 516 -9.64 5.92 22.67
CA THR A 516 -9.32 4.76 23.52
C THR A 516 -9.35 5.12 25.01
N SER A 517 -8.94 4.17 25.87
CA SER A 517 -8.72 4.43 27.29
C SER A 517 -7.59 5.44 27.56
N MET A 518 -6.71 5.70 26.60
CA MET A 518 -5.66 6.71 26.67
C MET A 518 -6.13 7.98 25.96
N PRO A 519 -6.28 9.13 26.67
CA PRO A 519 -6.70 10.38 26.06
C PRO A 519 -5.75 10.85 24.96
N GLY A 520 -6.30 11.21 23.78
CA GLY A 520 -5.53 11.62 22.60
C GLY A 520 -5.03 10.45 21.75
N VAL A 521 -5.34 9.22 22.13
CA VAL A 521 -5.12 8.01 21.31
C VAL A 521 -6.47 7.49 20.81
N PHE A 522 -6.60 7.32 19.50
CA PHE A 522 -7.84 6.89 18.84
C PHE A 522 -7.64 5.53 18.18
N ALA A 523 -8.72 4.79 17.98
CA ALA A 523 -8.70 3.56 17.18
C ALA A 523 -9.84 3.54 16.15
N ILE A 524 -9.51 3.13 14.90
CA ILE A 524 -10.42 3.12 13.76
C ILE A 524 -10.23 1.86 12.89
N GLY A 525 -11.26 1.49 12.15
CA GLY A 525 -11.24 0.36 11.24
C GLY A 525 -11.21 -0.99 11.94
N ASP A 526 -10.59 -1.96 11.31
CA ASP A 526 -10.70 -3.37 11.70
C ASP A 526 -10.02 -3.73 13.02
N VAL A 527 -9.12 -2.92 13.53
CA VAL A 527 -8.48 -3.10 14.85
C VAL A 527 -9.42 -2.76 16.00
N ARG A 528 -10.43 -1.92 15.75
CA ARG A 528 -11.37 -1.45 16.77
C ARG A 528 -12.42 -2.51 17.10
N ALA A 529 -12.71 -2.69 18.40
CA ALA A 529 -13.80 -3.52 18.89
C ALA A 529 -15.16 -3.03 18.32
N THR A 530 -16.04 -3.95 17.99
CA THR A 530 -17.38 -3.68 17.44
C THR A 530 -17.41 -2.95 16.09
N SER A 531 -16.26 -2.66 15.44
CA SER A 531 -16.25 -2.05 14.11
C SER A 531 -16.87 -2.97 13.05
N THR A 532 -17.58 -2.38 12.09
CA THR A 532 -18.08 -3.10 10.93
C THR A 532 -16.93 -3.36 9.93
N LYS A 533 -16.57 -4.62 9.73
CA LYS A 533 -15.46 -5.03 8.86
C LYS A 533 -15.80 -4.82 7.38
N ARG A 534 -15.82 -3.56 6.93
CA ARG A 534 -16.12 -3.12 5.57
C ARG A 534 -15.28 -1.90 5.20
N VAL A 535 -14.86 -1.82 3.96
CA VAL A 535 -14.06 -0.67 3.44
C VAL A 535 -14.79 0.67 3.69
N GLY A 536 -16.08 0.75 3.38
CA GLY A 536 -16.86 1.98 3.61
C GLY A 536 -16.95 2.40 5.07
N ALA A 537 -17.10 1.44 6.00
CA ALA A 537 -17.12 1.73 7.45
C ALA A 537 -15.75 2.22 7.92
N ALA A 538 -14.67 1.56 7.49
CA ALA A 538 -13.31 1.95 7.83
C ALA A 538 -12.98 3.39 7.37
N ILE A 539 -13.39 3.75 6.14
CA ILE A 539 -13.24 5.11 5.61
C ILE A 539 -14.07 6.11 6.41
N GLY A 540 -15.32 5.76 6.75
CA GLY A 540 -16.19 6.61 7.56
C GLY A 540 -15.62 6.90 8.97
N GLU A 541 -15.04 5.89 9.63
CA GLU A 541 -14.35 6.08 10.91
C GLU A 541 -13.09 6.95 10.73
N GLY A 542 -12.34 6.79 9.64
CA GLY A 542 -11.19 7.63 9.31
C GLY A 542 -11.54 9.10 9.10
N ALA A 543 -12.69 9.39 8.50
CA ALA A 543 -13.21 10.75 8.38
C ALA A 543 -13.68 11.31 9.74
N ALA A 544 -14.43 10.51 10.51
CA ALA A 544 -15.02 10.95 11.77
C ALA A 544 -13.98 11.21 12.87
N VAL A 545 -12.87 10.50 12.88
CA VAL A 545 -11.82 10.67 13.90
C VAL A 545 -11.16 12.03 13.85
N VAL A 546 -11.08 12.67 12.68
CA VAL A 546 -10.40 13.96 12.50
C VAL A 546 -11.08 15.07 13.31
N ALA A 547 -12.41 15.12 13.31
CA ALA A 547 -13.15 16.09 14.15
C ALA A 547 -12.86 15.90 15.66
N GLN A 548 -12.68 14.64 16.09
CA GLN A 548 -12.33 14.34 17.49
C GLN A 548 -10.90 14.73 17.81
N ILE A 549 -9.96 14.55 16.88
CA ILE A 549 -8.57 15.01 17.00
C ILE A 549 -8.52 16.53 17.16
N HIS A 550 -9.25 17.29 16.34
CA HIS A 550 -9.34 18.74 16.47
C HIS A 550 -9.85 19.17 17.86
N SER A 551 -10.85 18.47 18.39
CA SER A 551 -11.36 18.72 19.75
C SER A 551 -10.28 18.55 20.80
N VAL A 552 -9.51 17.44 20.76
CA VAL A 552 -8.41 17.18 21.71
C VAL A 552 -7.30 18.22 21.57
N LEU A 553 -6.87 18.54 20.36
CA LEU A 553 -5.82 19.54 20.11
C LEU A 553 -6.27 20.95 20.54
N GLY A 554 -7.55 21.29 20.40
CA GLY A 554 -8.15 22.54 20.88
C GLY A 554 -8.13 22.64 22.42
N TRP A 555 -8.54 21.59 23.13
CA TRP A 555 -8.50 21.53 24.58
C TRP A 555 -7.09 21.68 25.15
N ARG A 556 -6.09 21.02 24.58
CA ARG A 556 -4.68 21.13 24.98
C ARG A 556 -4.13 22.55 24.82
N ARG A 557 -4.54 23.28 23.78
CA ARG A 557 -4.17 24.69 23.60
C ARG A 557 -4.77 25.55 24.71
N THR A 558 -6.02 25.32 25.10
CA THR A 558 -6.73 26.08 26.12
C THR A 558 -6.13 25.85 27.52
N VAL A 559 -5.81 24.61 27.89
CA VAL A 559 -5.19 24.26 29.18
C VAL A 559 -3.79 24.88 29.28
N SER A 560 -2.96 24.78 28.25
CA SER A 560 -1.61 25.37 28.24
C SER A 560 -1.62 26.91 28.32
N PHE A 561 -2.72 27.55 27.95
CA PHE A 561 -2.90 29.01 28.10
C PHE A 561 -3.32 29.37 29.52
N ALA A 562 -4.14 28.53 30.16
CA ALA A 562 -4.61 28.74 31.55
C ALA A 562 -3.49 28.49 32.59
N GLU A 563 -2.54 27.61 32.31
CA GLU A 563 -1.39 27.33 33.19
C GLU A 563 -0.26 28.38 33.08
N ARG A 564 -0.27 29.25 32.05
CA ARG A 564 0.72 30.34 31.87
C ARG A 564 0.25 31.70 32.36
N ASN A 565 -0.99 31.84 32.80
CA ASN A 565 -1.58 33.04 33.42
C ASN A 565 -1.95 32.74 34.86
#